data_d1c3a291caa9b8f25790f8447015f660
#
_entry.id   d1c3a291caa9b8f25790f8447015f660
#
_cell.length_a   1.000
_cell.length_b   1.000
_cell.length_c   1.000
_cell.angle_alpha   90.00
_cell.angle_beta   90.00
_cell.angle_gamma   90.00
#
_symmetry.space_group_name_H-M   'P 1'
#
loop_
_entity.id
_entity.type
_entity.pdbx_description
1 polymer ?
#
loop_
_entity_poly.entity_id
_entity_poly.type
_entity_poly.pdbx_seq_one_letter_code
_entity_poly.pdbx_strand_id
1 'polypeptide(L)'
;IGGVPVENISYNAFECARDYVHSDMATNQKEGEWLPMRCLILPETLKSIEDSAFTHCHDLETVICYAPLENTNKGLFEECKGLKTVIFVNGVGEMDNYLFNYCKNLKTVWWKGKVNRIGVQCFGATGLEQFCVNAKNIDSCAFIGCEDLKEIHIRSGVENLNMTAFAMLTGIETICLEGIDPDVMEADWVNLQNSTVTILVPEDTTDEQLQL
;
A
#
# COMPACT_ATOMS: atom_id res chain seq x y z
N ILE A 1 9.89 -23.98 -23.17
CA ILE A 1 11.31 -23.68 -22.92
C ILE A 1 11.45 -23.75 -21.40
N GLY A 2 12.05 -24.87 -20.89
CA GLY A 2 12.20 -25.14 -19.46
C GLY A 2 13.30 -24.26 -18.84
N GLY A 3 12.96 -23.06 -18.41
CA GLY A 3 13.85 -22.26 -17.56
C GLY A 3 13.78 -22.72 -16.11
N VAL A 4 14.86 -22.51 -15.35
CA VAL A 4 14.83 -22.69 -13.89
C VAL A 4 13.83 -21.67 -13.33
N PRO A 5 12.86 -22.10 -12.47
CA PRO A 5 11.89 -21.17 -11.90
C PRO A 5 12.61 -20.13 -11.01
N VAL A 6 12.20 -18.88 -11.10
CA VAL A 6 12.66 -17.81 -10.19
C VAL A 6 12.00 -18.07 -8.83
N GLU A 7 12.80 -18.29 -7.81
CA GLU A 7 12.31 -18.58 -6.46
C GLU A 7 12.58 -17.41 -5.49
N ASN A 8 13.60 -16.61 -5.74
CA ASN A 8 14.00 -15.52 -4.86
C ASN A 8 14.41 -14.29 -5.65
N ILE A 9 14.07 -13.11 -5.14
CA ILE A 9 14.47 -11.81 -5.67
C ILE A 9 15.18 -11.06 -4.55
N SER A 10 16.44 -10.68 -4.80
CA SER A 10 17.31 -10.04 -3.81
C SER A 10 17.01 -8.55 -3.61
N TYR A 11 17.58 -7.99 -2.57
CA TYR A 11 17.54 -6.57 -2.23
C TYR A 11 17.95 -5.70 -3.43
N ASN A 12 17.16 -4.67 -3.71
CA ASN A 12 17.37 -3.74 -4.84
C ASN A 12 17.60 -4.40 -6.22
N ALA A 13 17.15 -5.63 -6.43
CA ALA A 13 17.43 -6.40 -7.66
C ALA A 13 17.02 -5.69 -8.95
N PHE A 14 15.98 -4.86 -8.89
CA PHE A 14 15.41 -4.10 -10.01
C PHE A 14 15.28 -2.61 -9.69
N GLU A 15 16.02 -2.08 -8.71
CA GLU A 15 16.01 -0.66 -8.40
C GLU A 15 16.37 0.16 -9.64
N CYS A 16 15.42 0.95 -10.11
CA CYS A 16 15.60 1.76 -11.32
C CYS A 16 16.16 3.14 -10.94
N ALA A 17 17.43 3.21 -10.64
CA ALA A 17 18.14 4.43 -10.21
C ALA A 17 18.28 5.48 -11.33
N ARG A 18 17.20 5.88 -12.02
CA ARG A 18 17.26 6.97 -13.01
C ARG A 18 17.61 8.34 -12.42
N ASP A 19 17.33 8.57 -11.14
CA ASP A 19 17.45 9.89 -10.51
C ASP A 19 18.64 10.02 -9.55
N TYR A 20 19.39 8.96 -9.29
CA TYR A 20 20.64 9.04 -8.54
C TYR A 20 21.83 9.34 -9.45
N VAL A 21 21.86 10.53 -10.03
CA VAL A 21 23.12 11.12 -10.50
C VAL A 21 23.86 11.63 -9.26
N HIS A 22 24.30 10.72 -8.40
CA HIS A 22 25.40 11.02 -7.52
C HIS A 22 26.68 11.02 -8.37
N SER A 23 27.28 12.19 -8.52
CA SER A 23 28.42 12.54 -9.34
C SER A 23 29.72 11.75 -9.07
N ASP A 24 29.70 10.78 -8.15
CA ASP A 24 30.92 10.18 -7.62
C ASP A 24 31.06 8.66 -7.79
N MET A 25 30.08 8.00 -8.41
CA MET A 25 30.24 6.61 -8.87
C MET A 25 30.07 6.53 -10.38
N ALA A 26 31.16 6.82 -11.08
CA ALA A 26 31.30 6.48 -12.48
C ALA A 26 31.29 4.95 -12.63
N THR A 27 30.10 4.34 -12.54
CA THR A 27 29.93 3.02 -13.12
C THR A 27 29.96 3.22 -14.62
N ASN A 28 30.91 2.58 -15.30
CA ASN A 28 31.05 2.50 -16.75
C ASN A 28 29.83 1.74 -17.36
N GLN A 29 28.64 2.07 -17.00
CA GLN A 29 27.44 1.60 -17.68
C GLN A 29 27.22 2.53 -18.86
N LYS A 30 27.53 2.01 -20.05
CA LYS A 30 27.06 2.59 -21.30
C LYS A 30 25.59 2.94 -21.12
N GLU A 31 25.19 4.13 -21.59
CA GLU A 31 23.79 4.48 -21.84
C GLU A 31 23.20 3.41 -22.78
N GLY A 32 22.79 2.28 -22.21
CA GLY A 32 22.10 1.20 -22.88
C GLY A 32 20.61 1.49 -22.80
N GLU A 33 19.92 1.24 -23.89
CA GLU A 33 18.47 1.29 -24.00
C GLU A 33 17.82 0.45 -22.90
N TRP A 34 17.50 1.08 -21.76
CA TRP A 34 16.70 0.46 -20.73
C TRP A 34 15.30 0.31 -21.27
N LEU A 35 14.91 -0.91 -21.57
CA LEU A 35 13.50 -1.19 -21.89
C LEU A 35 12.68 -0.92 -20.64
N PRO A 36 11.68 -0.01 -20.71
CA PRO A 36 10.86 0.30 -19.56
C PRO A 36 10.07 -0.93 -19.13
N MET A 37 10.26 -1.36 -17.89
CA MET A 37 9.46 -2.44 -17.31
C MET A 37 8.07 -1.88 -16.93
N ARG A 38 7.09 -2.04 -17.81
CA ARG A 38 5.72 -1.55 -17.55
C ARG A 38 4.83 -2.54 -16.83
N CYS A 39 5.11 -3.82 -16.97
CA CYS A 39 4.32 -4.88 -16.36
C CYS A 39 5.23 -5.90 -15.69
N LEU A 40 4.95 -6.19 -14.43
CA LEU A 40 5.64 -7.20 -13.64
C LEU A 40 4.67 -8.32 -13.27
N ILE A 41 5.04 -9.55 -13.63
CA ILE A 41 4.30 -10.75 -13.22
C ILE A 41 5.20 -11.57 -12.30
N LEU A 42 4.80 -11.70 -11.04
CA LEU A 42 5.48 -12.50 -10.04
C LEU A 42 4.86 -13.90 -10.01
N PRO A 43 5.61 -14.96 -10.35
CA PRO A 43 5.06 -16.32 -10.51
C PRO A 43 4.78 -16.99 -9.16
N GLU A 44 3.96 -18.04 -9.16
CA GLU A 44 3.65 -18.86 -7.98
C GLU A 44 4.88 -19.54 -7.36
N THR A 45 5.92 -19.75 -8.15
CA THR A 45 7.16 -20.39 -7.70
C THR A 45 8.03 -19.48 -6.84
N LEU A 46 7.71 -18.18 -6.77
CA LEU A 46 8.48 -17.21 -6.01
C LEU A 46 8.24 -17.42 -4.50
N LYS A 47 9.33 -17.63 -3.77
CA LYS A 47 9.32 -17.91 -2.32
C LYS A 47 9.62 -16.68 -1.49
N SER A 48 10.50 -15.80 -1.99
CA SER A 48 10.88 -14.59 -1.29
C SER A 48 11.22 -13.45 -2.23
N ILE A 49 10.97 -12.23 -1.75
CA ILE A 49 11.42 -10.99 -2.35
C ILE A 49 12.03 -10.20 -1.20
N GLU A 50 13.24 -9.70 -1.36
CA GLU A 50 13.87 -8.89 -0.33
C GLU A 50 13.39 -7.44 -0.36
N ASP A 51 13.71 -6.68 0.70
CA ASP A 51 13.34 -5.28 0.84
C ASP A 51 13.75 -4.46 -0.40
N SER A 52 12.91 -3.48 -0.76
CA SER A 52 13.18 -2.50 -1.81
C SER A 52 13.51 -3.07 -3.20
N ALA A 53 13.19 -4.34 -3.48
CA ALA A 53 13.60 -5.01 -4.73
C ALA A 53 13.16 -4.29 -6.01
N PHE A 54 12.07 -3.53 -5.98
CA PHE A 54 11.51 -2.78 -7.11
C PHE A 54 11.35 -1.29 -6.82
N THR A 55 12.05 -0.75 -5.85
CA THR A 55 12.01 0.68 -5.50
C THR A 55 12.38 1.54 -6.72
N HIS A 56 11.72 2.70 -6.87
CA HIS A 56 11.94 3.68 -7.96
C HIS A 56 11.69 3.15 -9.39
N CYS A 57 11.01 2.02 -9.58
CA CYS A 57 10.61 1.55 -10.89
C CYS A 57 9.55 2.48 -11.51
N HIS A 58 9.95 3.66 -11.97
CA HIS A 58 9.03 4.73 -12.39
C HIS A 58 8.21 4.40 -13.64
N ASP A 59 8.70 3.50 -14.51
CA ASP A 59 7.99 3.06 -15.71
C ASP A 59 7.00 1.90 -15.41
N LEU A 60 7.07 1.30 -14.21
CA LEU A 60 6.20 0.18 -13.82
C LEU A 60 4.75 0.68 -13.65
N GLU A 61 3.84 0.11 -14.43
CA GLU A 61 2.42 0.50 -14.43
C GLU A 61 1.53 -0.56 -13.77
N THR A 62 1.88 -1.83 -13.92
CA THR A 62 1.03 -2.93 -13.45
C THR A 62 1.87 -4.03 -12.80
N VAL A 63 1.43 -4.50 -11.64
CA VAL A 63 1.98 -5.69 -10.96
C VAL A 63 0.88 -6.72 -10.79
N ILE A 64 1.17 -7.97 -11.19
CA ILE A 64 0.32 -9.12 -10.94
C ILE A 64 1.15 -10.15 -10.18
N CYS A 65 0.80 -10.39 -8.92
CA CYS A 65 1.50 -11.31 -8.04
C CYS A 65 0.68 -12.58 -7.84
N TYR A 66 1.19 -13.69 -8.35
CA TYR A 66 0.65 -15.03 -8.10
C TYR A 66 1.34 -15.71 -6.91
N ALA A 67 2.50 -15.20 -6.46
CA ALA A 67 3.19 -15.74 -5.30
C ALA A 67 2.34 -15.62 -4.04
N PRO A 68 2.22 -16.68 -3.23
CA PRO A 68 1.52 -16.64 -1.94
C PRO A 68 2.45 -16.01 -0.89
N LEU A 69 2.58 -14.67 -0.90
CA LEU A 69 3.48 -13.96 -0.02
C LEU A 69 2.93 -13.91 1.41
N GLU A 70 3.71 -14.39 2.39
CA GLU A 70 3.37 -14.18 3.82
C GLU A 70 3.49 -12.72 4.21
N ASN A 71 4.50 -12.02 3.67
CA ASN A 71 4.63 -10.56 3.75
C ASN A 71 5.25 -10.00 2.46
N THR A 72 5.10 -8.71 2.23
CA THR A 72 5.62 -8.03 1.04
C THR A 72 7.03 -7.49 1.18
N ASN A 73 7.59 -7.54 2.38
CA ASN A 73 8.82 -6.86 2.75
C ASN A 73 8.76 -5.32 2.57
N LYS A 74 9.70 -4.64 3.23
CA LYS A 74 9.70 -3.19 3.36
C LYS A 74 10.01 -2.50 2.03
N GLY A 75 9.23 -1.50 1.68
CA GLY A 75 9.48 -0.59 0.56
C GLY A 75 9.51 -1.27 -0.81
N LEU A 76 8.89 -2.46 -0.97
CA LEU A 76 9.03 -3.28 -2.18
C LEU A 76 8.77 -2.51 -3.47
N PHE A 77 7.77 -1.62 -3.49
CA PHE A 77 7.41 -0.76 -4.64
C PHE A 77 7.44 0.74 -4.27
N GLU A 78 8.23 1.11 -3.27
CA GLU A 78 8.35 2.50 -2.87
C GLU A 78 8.78 3.40 -4.04
N GLU A 79 8.17 4.57 -4.17
CA GLU A 79 8.43 5.55 -5.24
C GLU A 79 8.22 5.04 -6.68
N CYS A 80 7.49 3.96 -6.90
CA CYS A 80 7.07 3.54 -8.24
C CYS A 80 6.02 4.52 -8.79
N LYS A 81 6.44 5.71 -9.22
CA LYS A 81 5.54 6.83 -9.58
C LYS A 81 4.60 6.51 -10.75
N GLY A 82 4.99 5.60 -11.65
CA GLY A 82 4.15 5.14 -12.77
C GLY A 82 3.11 4.08 -12.41
N LEU A 83 3.22 3.47 -11.21
CA LEU A 83 2.40 2.33 -10.80
C LEU A 83 0.93 2.74 -10.64
N LYS A 84 0.04 2.02 -11.33
CA LYS A 84 -1.40 2.27 -11.39
C LYS A 84 -2.21 1.16 -10.74
N THR A 85 -1.77 -0.09 -10.94
CA THR A 85 -2.54 -1.28 -10.56
C THR A 85 -1.65 -2.36 -9.96
N VAL A 86 -2.05 -2.90 -8.82
CA VAL A 86 -1.42 -4.06 -8.18
C VAL A 86 -2.46 -5.10 -7.82
N ILE A 87 -2.21 -6.37 -8.16
CA ILE A 87 -3.11 -7.49 -7.91
C ILE A 87 -2.34 -8.63 -7.23
N PHE A 88 -2.71 -8.96 -5.99
CA PHE A 88 -2.22 -10.15 -5.28
C PHE A 88 -3.25 -11.29 -5.44
N VAL A 89 -3.09 -12.09 -6.49
CA VAL A 89 -4.08 -13.10 -6.92
C VAL A 89 -4.35 -14.15 -5.85
N ASN A 90 -3.30 -14.63 -5.19
CA ASN A 90 -3.40 -15.64 -4.13
C ASN A 90 -3.43 -15.03 -2.71
N GLY A 91 -3.62 -13.69 -2.63
CA GLY A 91 -3.61 -12.95 -1.38
C GLY A 91 -2.21 -12.59 -0.93
N VAL A 92 -2.16 -11.94 0.23
CA VAL A 92 -0.93 -11.54 0.91
C VAL A 92 -1.22 -11.53 2.42
N GLY A 93 -0.29 -12.05 3.22
CA GLY A 93 -0.45 -12.11 4.67
C GLY A 93 -0.29 -10.75 5.34
N GLU A 94 0.79 -10.05 5.04
CA GLU A 94 1.08 -8.70 5.53
C GLU A 94 1.57 -7.80 4.41
N MET A 95 1.09 -6.55 4.40
CA MET A 95 1.61 -5.45 3.61
C MET A 95 2.55 -4.64 4.50
N ASP A 96 3.85 -4.74 4.26
CA ASP A 96 4.86 -4.18 5.15
C ASP A 96 5.01 -2.65 4.97
N ASN A 97 5.86 -2.07 5.79
CA ASN A 97 6.08 -0.62 5.84
C ASN A 97 6.54 -0.08 4.48
N TYR A 98 6.03 1.07 4.07
CA TYR A 98 6.40 1.81 2.86
C TYR A 98 6.13 1.06 1.55
N LEU A 99 5.35 -0.04 1.54
CA LEU A 99 5.15 -0.91 0.36
C LEU A 99 4.87 -0.12 -0.93
N PHE A 100 3.95 0.85 -0.88
CA PHE A 100 3.56 1.72 -1.99
C PHE A 100 3.78 3.20 -1.71
N ASN A 101 4.63 3.52 -0.74
CA ASN A 101 4.87 4.91 -0.36
C ASN A 101 5.34 5.73 -1.58
N TYR A 102 4.75 6.90 -1.79
CA TYR A 102 4.94 7.78 -2.95
C TYR A 102 4.60 7.19 -4.34
N CYS A 103 3.79 6.12 -4.42
CA CYS A 103 3.20 5.66 -5.67
C CYS A 103 2.04 6.58 -6.10
N LYS A 104 2.35 7.79 -6.56
CA LYS A 104 1.38 8.87 -6.80
C LYS A 104 0.29 8.57 -7.83
N ASN A 105 0.52 7.61 -8.73
CA ASN A 105 -0.47 7.22 -9.74
C ASN A 105 -1.22 5.93 -9.38
N LEU A 106 -0.97 5.35 -8.19
CA LEU A 106 -1.62 4.12 -7.75
C LEU A 106 -3.11 4.37 -7.49
N LYS A 107 -3.96 3.73 -8.29
CA LYS A 107 -5.43 3.86 -8.21
C LYS A 107 -6.10 2.57 -7.75
N THR A 108 -5.48 1.43 -7.99
CA THR A 108 -6.08 0.12 -7.71
C THR A 108 -5.10 -0.82 -7.05
N VAL A 109 -5.46 -1.30 -5.87
CA VAL A 109 -4.79 -2.43 -5.24
C VAL A 109 -5.85 -3.45 -4.85
N TRP A 110 -5.68 -4.67 -5.34
CA TRP A 110 -6.61 -5.75 -5.04
C TRP A 110 -5.88 -6.97 -4.47
N TRP A 111 -6.47 -7.61 -3.50
CA TRP A 111 -5.98 -8.88 -2.95
C TRP A 111 -7.14 -9.79 -2.55
N LYS A 112 -6.87 -11.08 -2.59
CA LYS A 112 -7.81 -12.09 -2.15
C LYS A 112 -7.74 -12.26 -0.63
N GLY A 113 -8.89 -12.22 0.04
CA GLY A 113 -8.99 -12.49 1.47
C GLY A 113 -8.73 -11.27 2.34
N LYS A 114 -8.21 -11.49 3.53
CA LYS A 114 -7.94 -10.49 4.56
C LYS A 114 -6.44 -10.46 4.87
N VAL A 115 -5.85 -9.28 4.97
CA VAL A 115 -4.45 -9.14 5.40
C VAL A 115 -4.37 -9.05 6.92
N ASN A 116 -3.28 -9.55 7.51
CA ASN A 116 -3.07 -9.45 8.94
C ASN A 116 -2.66 -8.03 9.35
N ARG A 117 -1.90 -7.33 8.50
CA ARG A 117 -1.35 -6.01 8.81
C ARG A 117 -1.19 -5.16 7.56
N ILE A 118 -1.54 -3.88 7.68
CA ILE A 118 -1.14 -2.79 6.78
C ILE A 118 -0.14 -1.94 7.56
N GLY A 119 1.11 -1.94 7.13
CA GLY A 119 2.24 -1.34 7.82
C GLY A 119 2.31 0.18 7.74
N VAL A 120 3.30 0.74 8.44
CA VAL A 120 3.54 2.19 8.49
C VAL A 120 3.79 2.75 7.10
N GLN A 121 3.06 3.81 6.73
CA GLN A 121 3.15 4.48 5.42
C GLN A 121 3.01 3.53 4.22
N CYS A 122 2.35 2.39 4.40
CA CYS A 122 2.18 1.37 3.35
C CYS A 122 1.58 1.97 2.08
N PHE A 123 0.61 2.87 2.22
CA PHE A 123 -0.04 3.62 1.14
C PHE A 123 0.25 5.13 1.20
N GLY A 124 1.31 5.56 1.88
CA GLY A 124 1.62 6.98 2.04
C GLY A 124 1.75 7.71 0.70
N ALA A 125 1.11 8.87 0.57
CA ALA A 125 1.13 9.73 -0.62
C ALA A 125 0.84 8.98 -1.94
N THR A 126 -0.10 8.03 -1.90
CA THR A 126 -0.63 7.35 -3.11
C THR A 126 -1.74 8.17 -3.76
N GLY A 127 -2.04 7.86 -5.02
CA GLY A 127 -3.13 8.48 -5.78
C GLY A 127 -4.47 7.75 -5.64
N LEU A 128 -4.70 7.00 -4.57
CA LEU A 128 -5.98 6.32 -4.31
C LEU A 128 -7.10 7.34 -4.15
N GLU A 129 -8.23 7.12 -4.81
CA GLU A 129 -9.42 7.96 -4.72
C GLU A 129 -10.48 7.36 -3.80
N GLN A 130 -10.59 6.03 -3.83
CA GLN A 130 -11.45 5.24 -2.96
C GLN A 130 -10.69 3.99 -2.53
N PHE A 131 -10.89 3.55 -1.30
CA PHE A 131 -10.23 2.35 -0.83
C PHE A 131 -11.07 1.55 0.15
N CYS A 132 -11.06 0.23 -0.03
CA CYS A 132 -11.72 -0.70 0.88
C CYS A 132 -10.68 -1.48 1.67
N VAL A 133 -10.57 -1.19 2.95
CA VAL A 133 -9.63 -1.83 3.86
C VAL A 133 -10.20 -3.13 4.39
N ASN A 134 -9.49 -4.23 4.12
CA ASN A 134 -9.80 -5.55 4.68
C ASN A 134 -8.55 -6.11 5.39
N ALA A 135 -8.30 -5.60 6.58
CA ALA A 135 -7.12 -5.92 7.39
C ALA A 135 -7.50 -6.12 8.86
N LYS A 136 -6.65 -6.83 9.63
CA LYS A 136 -6.80 -6.91 11.10
C LYS A 136 -6.16 -5.73 11.80
N ASN A 137 -4.98 -5.35 11.38
CA ASN A 137 -4.19 -4.28 12.00
C ASN A 137 -3.85 -3.22 10.96
N ILE A 138 -4.04 -1.95 11.32
CA ILE A 138 -3.70 -0.79 10.49
C ILE A 138 -2.77 0.09 11.31
N ASP A 139 -1.52 0.19 10.88
CA ASP A 139 -0.47 0.88 11.61
C ASP A 139 -0.53 2.41 11.40
N SER A 140 0.33 3.10 12.16
CA SER A 140 0.46 4.55 12.11
C SER A 140 0.77 5.05 10.70
N CYS A 141 0.13 6.16 10.32
CA CYS A 141 0.38 6.83 9.04
C CYS A 141 0.17 5.95 7.80
N ALA A 142 -0.55 4.82 7.90
CA ALA A 142 -0.71 3.85 6.80
C ALA A 142 -1.16 4.50 5.49
N PHE A 143 -2.02 5.54 5.54
CA PHE A 143 -2.55 6.30 4.41
C PHE A 143 -2.17 7.78 4.45
N ILE A 144 -1.10 8.15 5.17
CA ILE A 144 -0.70 9.56 5.31
C ILE A 144 -0.54 10.25 3.96
N GLY A 145 -1.09 11.45 3.81
CA GLY A 145 -0.91 12.28 2.63
C GLY A 145 -1.53 11.73 1.33
N CYS A 146 -2.50 10.82 1.42
CA CYS A 146 -3.32 10.41 0.28
C CYS A 146 -4.30 11.55 -0.05
N GLU A 147 -3.82 12.60 -0.73
CA GLU A 147 -4.58 13.83 -0.98
C GLU A 147 -5.81 13.62 -1.86
N ASP A 148 -5.77 12.63 -2.76
CA ASP A 148 -6.87 12.29 -3.67
C ASP A 148 -7.93 11.39 -3.02
N LEU A 149 -7.67 10.83 -1.82
CA LEU A 149 -8.57 9.88 -1.17
C LEU A 149 -9.81 10.57 -0.64
N LYS A 150 -10.96 10.27 -1.26
CA LYS A 150 -12.27 10.84 -0.93
C LYS A 150 -13.11 9.94 -0.06
N GLU A 151 -12.97 8.64 -0.24
CA GLU A 151 -13.80 7.66 0.43
C GLU A 151 -12.97 6.47 0.89
N ILE A 152 -13.14 6.07 2.15
CA ILE A 152 -12.51 4.87 2.70
C ILE A 152 -13.56 4.01 3.41
N HIS A 153 -13.60 2.74 3.04
CA HIS A 153 -14.42 1.72 3.70
C HIS A 153 -13.53 0.85 4.56
N ILE A 154 -13.78 0.82 5.85
CA ILE A 154 -13.07 -0.03 6.80
C ILE A 154 -14.01 -1.18 7.18
N ARG A 155 -13.67 -2.38 6.72
CA ARG A 155 -14.52 -3.58 6.91
C ARG A 155 -14.43 -4.12 8.32
N SER A 156 -15.47 -4.88 8.71
CA SER A 156 -15.53 -5.59 9.97
C SER A 156 -14.31 -6.47 10.24
N GLY A 157 -13.96 -6.59 11.53
CA GLY A 157 -12.87 -7.43 12.00
C GLY A 157 -11.49 -6.75 11.94
N VAL A 158 -11.43 -5.42 11.91
CA VAL A 158 -10.25 -4.67 12.32
C VAL A 158 -10.12 -4.84 13.84
N GLU A 159 -8.96 -5.29 14.29
CA GLU A 159 -8.63 -5.53 15.69
C GLU A 159 -7.83 -4.36 16.27
N ASN A 160 -7.02 -3.71 15.46
CA ASN A 160 -6.24 -2.54 15.85
C ASN A 160 -6.23 -1.51 14.72
N LEU A 161 -6.65 -0.30 15.02
CA LEU A 161 -6.63 0.85 14.13
C LEU A 161 -5.83 1.98 14.80
N ASN A 162 -4.64 2.27 14.26
CA ASN A 162 -3.84 3.37 14.79
C ASN A 162 -4.47 4.71 14.40
N MET A 163 -4.63 5.60 15.38
CA MET A 163 -5.27 6.92 15.22
C MET A 163 -4.59 7.82 14.17
N THR A 164 -3.31 7.65 13.91
CA THR A 164 -2.61 8.42 12.88
C THR A 164 -2.64 7.78 11.49
N ALA A 165 -3.31 6.62 11.34
CA ALA A 165 -3.36 5.91 10.06
C ALA A 165 -3.84 6.79 8.90
N PHE A 166 -4.75 7.72 9.19
CA PHE A 166 -5.38 8.64 8.23
C PHE A 166 -4.89 10.10 8.39
N ALA A 167 -3.70 10.30 8.95
CA ALA A 167 -3.17 11.64 9.10
C ALA A 167 -2.95 12.35 7.75
N MET A 168 -3.17 13.66 7.73
CA MET A 168 -2.97 14.53 6.56
C MET A 168 -3.84 14.17 5.34
N LEU A 169 -5.01 13.57 5.53
CA LEU A 169 -6.00 13.38 4.48
C LEU A 169 -6.78 14.69 4.27
N THR A 170 -6.38 15.48 3.30
CA THR A 170 -7.04 16.79 2.99
C THR A 170 -8.24 16.64 2.09
N GLY A 171 -8.32 15.54 1.31
CA GLY A 171 -9.38 15.26 0.34
C GLY A 171 -10.53 14.40 0.84
N ILE A 172 -10.43 13.80 2.05
CA ILE A 172 -11.41 12.82 2.54
C ILE A 172 -12.79 13.44 2.77
N GLU A 173 -13.81 12.82 2.23
CA GLU A 173 -15.22 13.23 2.32
C GLU A 173 -16.03 12.23 3.15
N THR A 174 -15.73 10.94 3.04
CA THR A 174 -16.49 9.86 3.69
C THR A 174 -15.59 8.79 4.27
N ILE A 175 -15.89 8.41 5.52
CA ILE A 175 -15.31 7.22 6.16
C ILE A 175 -16.46 6.29 6.52
N CYS A 176 -16.48 5.09 5.94
CA CYS A 176 -17.48 4.06 6.23
C CYS A 176 -16.88 3.00 7.14
N LEU A 177 -17.49 2.80 8.30
CA LEU A 177 -17.08 1.84 9.32
C LEU A 177 -18.04 0.66 9.30
N GLU A 178 -17.67 -0.42 8.61
CA GLU A 178 -18.53 -1.61 8.49
C GLU A 178 -18.30 -2.54 9.69
N GLY A 179 -19.09 -2.37 10.77
CA GLY A 179 -19.06 -3.27 11.92
C GLY A 179 -17.73 -3.30 12.67
N ILE A 180 -17.10 -2.14 12.82
CA ILE A 180 -15.94 -1.98 13.71
C ILE A 180 -16.44 -1.83 15.12
N ASP A 181 -15.83 -2.58 16.04
CA ASP A 181 -16.04 -2.41 17.46
C ASP A 181 -15.56 -1.00 17.86
N PRO A 182 -16.43 -0.16 18.43
CA PRO A 182 -16.05 1.19 18.86
C PRO A 182 -14.88 1.21 19.86
N ASP A 183 -14.71 0.15 20.65
CA ASP A 183 -13.60 0.02 21.60
C ASP A 183 -12.22 -0.10 20.89
N VAL A 184 -12.21 -0.41 19.61
CA VAL A 184 -10.99 -0.43 18.76
C VAL A 184 -10.59 0.98 18.34
N MET A 185 -11.50 1.95 18.47
CA MET A 185 -11.33 3.32 18.07
C MET A 185 -10.91 4.16 19.28
N GLU A 186 -9.64 4.49 19.37
CA GLU A 186 -9.17 5.45 20.37
C GLU A 186 -9.72 6.86 20.08
N ALA A 187 -10.07 7.63 21.12
CA ALA A 187 -10.86 8.87 21.05
C ALA A 187 -10.31 10.00 20.13
N ASP A 188 -9.06 9.91 19.66
CA ASP A 188 -8.42 10.96 18.87
C ASP A 188 -8.18 10.59 17.38
N TRP A 189 -8.81 9.55 16.87
CA TRP A 189 -8.55 9.07 15.49
C TRP A 189 -8.98 10.07 14.38
N VAL A 190 -9.77 11.07 14.72
CA VAL A 190 -10.28 12.09 13.81
C VAL A 190 -9.40 13.34 13.85
N ASN A 191 -8.10 13.21 13.73
CA ASN A 191 -7.24 14.36 13.42
C ASN A 191 -7.32 14.68 11.92
N LEU A 192 -8.56 14.71 11.39
CA LEU A 192 -8.88 15.10 10.04
C LEU A 192 -8.85 16.63 10.00
N GLN A 193 -7.96 17.19 9.25
CA GLN A 193 -7.86 18.66 9.06
C GLN A 193 -9.09 19.25 8.37
N ASN A 194 -10.05 18.42 7.97
CA ASN A 194 -11.26 18.80 7.27
C ASN A 194 -12.48 18.64 8.19
N SER A 195 -13.15 19.75 8.54
CA SER A 195 -14.28 19.78 9.47
C SER A 195 -15.60 19.23 8.92
N THR A 196 -15.63 18.65 7.71
CA THR A 196 -16.85 18.22 7.02
C THR A 196 -16.85 16.75 6.60
N VAL A 197 -16.07 15.90 7.26
CA VAL A 197 -16.04 14.47 6.95
C VAL A 197 -17.32 13.80 7.43
N THR A 198 -17.96 13.02 6.57
CA THR A 198 -19.10 12.17 6.90
C THR A 198 -18.60 10.81 7.37
N ILE A 199 -18.97 10.43 8.60
CA ILE A 199 -18.69 9.11 9.14
C ILE A 199 -19.96 8.27 9.08
N LEU A 200 -19.92 7.19 8.30
CA LEU A 200 -21.01 6.23 8.23
C LEU A 200 -20.71 5.06 9.18
N VAL A 201 -21.58 4.85 10.12
CA VAL A 201 -21.51 3.75 11.10
C VAL A 201 -22.64 2.75 10.83
N PRO A 202 -22.53 1.48 11.29
CA PRO A 202 -23.61 0.50 11.21
C PRO A 202 -24.91 1.02 11.84
N GLU A 203 -26.07 0.60 11.32
CA GLU A 203 -27.40 1.04 11.79
C GLU A 203 -27.68 0.67 13.25
N ASP A 204 -26.99 -0.34 13.78
CA ASP A 204 -27.11 -0.83 15.16
C ASP A 204 -26.15 -0.15 16.15
N THR A 205 -25.39 0.85 15.70
CA THR A 205 -24.46 1.63 16.54
C THR A 205 -25.25 2.47 17.54
N THR A 206 -24.97 2.34 18.84
CA THR A 206 -25.68 3.06 19.89
C THR A 206 -25.14 4.48 20.11
N ASP A 207 -25.96 5.38 20.68
CA ASP A 207 -25.54 6.75 21.01
C ASP A 207 -24.36 6.81 21.98
N GLU A 208 -24.20 5.80 22.87
CA GLU A 208 -23.07 5.69 23.79
C GLU A 208 -21.75 5.40 23.02
N GLN A 209 -21.85 4.64 21.93
CA GLN A 209 -20.72 4.30 21.05
C GLN A 209 -20.32 5.46 20.13
N LEU A 210 -21.23 6.43 19.90
CA LEU A 210 -20.97 7.62 19.09
C LEU A 210 -20.41 8.81 19.88
N GLN A 211 -20.32 8.71 21.22
CA GLN A 211 -19.74 9.75 22.09
C GLN A 211 -18.21 9.69 22.20
N LEU A 212 -17.56 9.47 21.08
CA LEU A 212 -16.10 9.56 20.95
C LEU A 212 -15.61 10.98 20.80
#